data_7d726c3fe714d79434186796bbcfcf2f
#
_entry.id   7d726c3fe714d79434186796bbcfcf2f
#
_cell.length_a   1.000
_cell.length_b   1.000
_cell.length_c   1.000
_cell.angle_alpha   90.00
_cell.angle_beta   90.00
_cell.angle_gamma   90.00
#
_symmetry.space_group_name_H-M   'P 1'
#
loop_
_entity.id
_entity.type
_entity.pdbx_description
1 polymer ?
#
loop_
_entity_poly.entity_id
_entity_poly.type
_entity_poly.pdbx_seq_one_letter_code
_entity_poly.pdbx_strand_id
1 'polypeptide(L)'
;MFQTLLITFREGLEALLVVAIATLYLQRTGRLHLNSAIRSGLAVAVLLSALLGYVLSRAGAMSSVAAGVMALLAAAAVMWCVVHMMKAGKTMGREINARLDRATVLDGPKAWLAVFSFTLFMVGREGVETATMIASLASSAELGYMAWGGLAGLSLAALIAGAWVRYGRAVDLGRFFRITAWFMGIFAVQLLIYALHEFTESALIPGIDNAWWHAATEDLAEGTTAQLISLALVVVPTAWLAIAHWHDHRFAGRPTEVIER
;
A
#
# COMPACT_ATOMS: atom_id res chain seq x y z
N MET A 1 8.62 6.79 11.46
CA MET A 1 8.25 5.40 11.82
C MET A 1 6.80 5.05 11.44
N PHE A 2 5.77 5.74 11.98
CA PHE A 2 4.36 5.38 11.72
C PHE A 2 3.96 5.54 10.25
N GLN A 3 4.36 6.60 9.59
CA GLN A 3 4.09 6.82 8.15
C GLN A 3 4.65 5.69 7.30
N THR A 4 5.90 5.29 7.57
CA THR A 4 6.54 4.17 6.86
C THR A 4 5.82 2.85 7.11
N LEU A 5 5.42 2.59 8.37
CA LEU A 5 4.63 1.41 8.72
C LEU A 5 3.31 1.38 7.93
N LEU A 6 2.60 2.52 7.83
CA LEU A 6 1.33 2.60 7.14
C LEU A 6 1.47 2.35 5.63
N ILE A 7 2.45 3.01 5.00
CA ILE A 7 2.74 2.83 3.58
C ILE A 7 3.07 1.37 3.29
N THR A 8 4.05 0.80 4.00
CA THR A 8 4.49 -0.58 3.75
C THR A 8 3.44 -1.62 4.12
N PHE A 9 2.61 -1.35 5.13
CA PHE A 9 1.47 -2.20 5.46
C PHE A 9 0.46 -2.23 4.32
N ARG A 10 0.08 -1.07 3.81
CA ARG A 10 -0.91 -0.97 2.75
C ARG A 10 -0.41 -1.56 1.45
N GLU A 11 0.72 -1.08 0.93
CA GLU A 11 1.26 -1.56 -0.34
C GLU A 11 1.66 -3.05 -0.25
N GLY A 12 2.24 -3.44 0.88
CA GLY A 12 2.54 -4.84 1.17
C GLY A 12 1.28 -5.71 1.20
N LEU A 13 0.18 -5.21 1.75
CA LEU A 13 -1.08 -5.95 1.75
C LEU A 13 -1.64 -6.09 0.33
N GLU A 14 -1.59 -5.04 -0.50
CA GLU A 14 -2.03 -5.11 -1.90
C GLU A 14 -1.19 -6.11 -2.70
N ALA A 15 0.13 -6.04 -2.58
CA ALA A 15 1.04 -7.00 -3.21
C ALA A 15 0.74 -8.45 -2.78
N LEU A 16 0.58 -8.67 -1.48
CA LEU A 16 0.33 -10.01 -0.93
C LEU A 16 -1.08 -10.53 -1.27
N LEU A 17 -2.08 -9.64 -1.43
CA LEU A 17 -3.39 -10.02 -1.93
C LEU A 17 -3.34 -10.53 -3.37
N VAL A 18 -2.59 -9.87 -4.24
CA VAL A 18 -2.36 -10.34 -5.62
C VAL A 18 -1.75 -11.74 -5.60
N VAL A 19 -0.71 -11.94 -4.79
CA VAL A 19 -0.04 -13.24 -4.60
C VAL A 19 -1.00 -14.30 -4.06
N ALA A 20 -1.82 -13.94 -3.07
CA ALA A 20 -2.81 -14.83 -2.48
C ALA A 20 -3.87 -15.29 -3.50
N ILE A 21 -4.44 -14.34 -4.25
CA ILE A 21 -5.43 -14.64 -5.29
C ILE A 21 -4.81 -15.51 -6.37
N ALA A 22 -3.59 -15.19 -6.84
CA ALA A 22 -2.88 -15.97 -7.84
C ALA A 22 -2.60 -17.39 -7.36
N THR A 23 -2.15 -17.55 -6.12
CA THR A 23 -1.89 -18.87 -5.51
C THR A 23 -3.17 -19.71 -5.40
N LEU A 24 -4.26 -19.10 -4.92
CA LEU A 24 -5.56 -19.77 -4.82
C LEU A 24 -6.11 -20.16 -6.20
N TYR A 25 -5.92 -19.32 -7.21
CA TYR A 25 -6.30 -19.62 -8.59
C TYR A 25 -5.53 -20.85 -9.12
N LEU A 26 -4.19 -20.90 -8.94
CA LEU A 26 -3.37 -22.04 -9.35
C LEU A 26 -3.74 -23.33 -8.60
N GLN A 27 -4.11 -23.23 -7.31
CA GLN A 27 -4.63 -24.38 -6.55
C GLN A 27 -5.94 -24.91 -7.12
N ARG A 28 -6.89 -24.02 -7.43
CA ARG A 28 -8.22 -24.40 -7.98
C ARG A 28 -8.14 -24.99 -9.39
N THR A 29 -7.16 -24.55 -10.19
CA THR A 29 -6.96 -25.03 -11.56
C THR A 29 -6.00 -26.22 -11.65
N GLY A 30 -5.50 -26.76 -10.50
CA GLY A 30 -4.60 -27.90 -10.45
C GLY A 30 -3.17 -27.61 -10.96
N ARG A 31 -2.79 -26.35 -11.11
CA ARG A 31 -1.49 -25.91 -11.68
C ARG A 31 -0.46 -25.53 -10.62
N LEU A 32 -0.36 -26.33 -9.56
CA LEU A 32 0.51 -26.07 -8.41
C LEU A 32 2.01 -25.95 -8.76
N HIS A 33 2.45 -26.56 -9.86
CA HIS A 33 3.84 -26.46 -10.33
C HIS A 33 4.25 -25.00 -10.70
N LEU A 34 3.28 -24.13 -11.04
CA LEU A 34 3.53 -22.72 -11.32
C LEU A 34 3.67 -21.84 -10.06
N ASN A 35 3.47 -22.39 -8.85
CA ASN A 35 3.73 -21.67 -7.61
C ASN A 35 5.20 -21.24 -7.47
N SER A 36 6.14 -21.97 -8.09
CA SER A 36 7.54 -21.56 -8.15
C SER A 36 7.71 -20.23 -8.89
N ALA A 37 6.95 -20.01 -9.98
CA ALA A 37 6.96 -18.76 -10.72
C ALA A 37 6.46 -17.57 -9.87
N ILE A 38 5.37 -17.75 -9.10
CA ILE A 38 4.87 -16.73 -8.17
C ILE A 38 5.93 -16.40 -7.13
N ARG A 39 6.53 -17.42 -6.48
CA ARG A 39 7.56 -17.20 -5.44
C ARG A 39 8.79 -16.48 -6.00
N SER A 40 9.26 -16.89 -7.17
CA SER A 40 10.41 -16.25 -7.82
C SER A 40 10.09 -14.81 -8.26
N GLY A 41 8.90 -14.56 -8.82
CA GLY A 41 8.45 -13.22 -9.19
C GLY A 41 8.34 -12.29 -7.98
N LEU A 42 7.77 -12.79 -6.87
CA LEU A 42 7.70 -12.07 -5.59
C LEU A 42 9.09 -11.75 -5.05
N ALA A 43 10.01 -12.75 -5.01
CA ALA A 43 11.35 -12.53 -4.48
C ALA A 43 12.13 -11.49 -5.30
N VAL A 44 12.07 -11.57 -6.62
CA VAL A 44 12.73 -10.60 -7.51
C VAL A 44 12.10 -9.21 -7.36
N ALA A 45 10.78 -9.10 -7.27
CA ALA A 45 10.10 -7.83 -7.06
C ALA A 45 10.55 -7.17 -5.75
N VAL A 46 10.58 -7.92 -4.64
CA VAL A 46 11.03 -7.42 -3.33
C VAL A 46 12.49 -6.96 -3.38
N LEU A 47 13.36 -7.73 -4.02
CA LEU A 47 14.79 -7.36 -4.17
C LEU A 47 14.96 -6.08 -4.99
N LEU A 48 14.26 -5.95 -6.11
CA LEU A 48 14.30 -4.75 -6.94
C LEU A 48 13.73 -3.52 -6.22
N SER A 49 12.65 -3.68 -5.46
CA SER A 49 12.06 -2.60 -4.66
C SER A 49 13.00 -2.16 -3.54
N ALA A 50 13.64 -3.11 -2.85
CA ALA A 50 14.65 -2.81 -1.82
C ALA A 50 15.87 -2.10 -2.40
N LEU A 51 16.33 -2.54 -3.58
CA LEU A 51 17.44 -1.89 -4.29
C LEU A 51 17.06 -0.47 -4.70
N LEU A 52 15.87 -0.27 -5.25
CA LEU A 52 15.36 1.05 -5.61
C LEU A 52 15.29 1.97 -4.38
N GLY A 53 14.72 1.50 -3.28
CA GLY A 53 14.67 2.24 -2.03
C GLY A 53 16.07 2.61 -1.50
N TYR A 54 17.02 1.67 -1.59
CA TYR A 54 18.41 1.93 -1.21
C TYR A 54 19.07 2.99 -2.12
N VAL A 55 18.89 2.90 -3.43
CA VAL A 55 19.42 3.89 -4.37
C VAL A 55 18.84 5.28 -4.11
N LEU A 56 17.53 5.36 -3.91
CA LEU A 56 16.86 6.62 -3.59
C LEU A 56 17.33 7.20 -2.26
N SER A 57 17.54 6.35 -1.23
CA SER A 57 18.06 6.81 0.07
C SER A 57 19.51 7.33 0.00
N ARG A 58 20.28 6.92 -1.01
CA ARG A 58 21.66 7.38 -1.25
C ARG A 58 21.76 8.64 -2.11
N ALA A 59 20.64 9.08 -2.69
CA ALA A 59 20.62 10.30 -3.50
C ALA A 59 20.99 11.58 -2.73
N GLY A 60 21.20 11.47 -1.41
CA GLY A 60 21.69 12.53 -0.52
C GLY A 60 20.56 13.35 0.09
N ALA A 61 20.92 14.26 1.00
CA ALA A 61 19.97 15.25 1.52
C ALA A 61 19.49 16.10 0.34
N MET A 62 18.22 15.93 -0.01
CA MET A 62 17.60 16.71 -1.08
C MET A 62 17.47 18.16 -0.61
N SER A 63 17.65 19.12 -1.52
CA SER A 63 17.27 20.51 -1.20
C SER A 63 15.76 20.55 -0.92
N SER A 64 15.31 21.52 -0.11
CA SER A 64 13.88 21.69 0.22
C SER A 64 13.00 21.77 -1.05
N VAL A 65 13.51 22.39 -2.13
CA VAL A 65 12.82 22.37 -3.43
C VAL A 65 12.64 20.95 -3.98
N ALA A 66 13.69 20.13 -3.92
CA ALA A 66 13.62 18.76 -4.42
C ALA A 66 12.72 17.89 -3.53
N ALA A 67 12.76 18.09 -2.21
CA ALA A 67 11.85 17.42 -1.25
C ALA A 67 10.39 17.80 -1.53
N GLY A 68 10.09 19.08 -1.72
CA GLY A 68 8.77 19.58 -2.08
C GLY A 68 8.25 19.01 -3.41
N VAL A 69 9.10 18.94 -4.44
CA VAL A 69 8.74 18.31 -5.74
C VAL A 69 8.47 16.83 -5.57
N MET A 70 9.30 16.12 -4.82
CA MET A 70 9.10 14.68 -4.56
C MET A 70 7.81 14.43 -3.78
N ALA A 71 7.50 15.25 -2.77
CA ALA A 71 6.26 15.16 -2.03
C ALA A 71 5.02 15.41 -2.91
N LEU A 72 5.11 16.39 -3.83
CA LEU A 72 4.05 16.66 -4.79
C LEU A 72 3.83 15.49 -5.76
N LEU A 73 4.91 14.90 -6.28
CA LEU A 73 4.84 13.70 -7.12
C LEU A 73 4.26 12.50 -6.35
N ALA A 74 4.68 12.31 -5.09
CA ALA A 74 4.13 11.28 -4.21
C ALA A 74 2.64 11.50 -3.95
N ALA A 75 2.20 12.73 -3.65
CA ALA A 75 0.80 13.07 -3.49
C ALA A 75 -0.04 12.76 -4.75
N ALA A 76 0.49 13.10 -5.93
CA ALA A 76 -0.15 12.79 -7.21
C ALA A 76 -0.25 11.28 -7.45
N ALA A 77 0.82 10.51 -7.14
CA ALA A 77 0.83 9.06 -7.26
C ALA A 77 -0.17 8.39 -6.29
N VAL A 78 -0.21 8.84 -5.02
CA VAL A 78 -1.18 8.37 -4.03
C VAL A 78 -2.61 8.67 -4.50
N MET A 79 -2.89 9.87 -4.97
CA MET A 79 -4.22 10.24 -5.46
C MET A 79 -4.63 9.43 -6.69
N TRP A 80 -3.70 9.21 -7.62
CA TRP A 80 -3.92 8.33 -8.77
C TRP A 80 -4.27 6.91 -8.31
N CYS A 81 -3.51 6.36 -7.36
CA CYS A 81 -3.74 5.04 -6.79
C CYS A 81 -5.13 4.95 -6.12
N VAL A 82 -5.50 5.93 -5.29
CA VAL A 82 -6.83 6.02 -4.65
C VAL A 82 -7.94 5.96 -5.68
N VAL A 83 -7.87 6.78 -6.73
CA VAL A 83 -8.88 6.80 -7.80
C VAL A 83 -8.95 5.45 -8.53
N HIS A 84 -7.79 4.85 -8.82
CA HIS A 84 -7.71 3.56 -9.48
C HIS A 84 -8.32 2.44 -8.63
N MET A 85 -8.01 2.40 -7.34
CA MET A 85 -8.52 1.41 -6.38
C MET A 85 -10.03 1.53 -6.17
N MET A 86 -10.56 2.72 -6.07
CA MET A 86 -12.01 2.94 -5.95
C MET A 86 -12.77 2.37 -7.16
N LYS A 87 -12.16 2.42 -8.34
CA LYS A 87 -12.73 1.86 -9.58
C LYS A 87 -12.50 0.35 -9.70
N ALA A 88 -11.29 -0.10 -9.42
CA ALA A 88 -10.85 -1.49 -9.66
C ALA A 88 -11.18 -2.46 -8.51
N GLY A 89 -11.39 -2.00 -7.28
CA GLY A 89 -11.53 -2.87 -6.11
C GLY A 89 -12.59 -3.97 -6.20
N LYS A 90 -13.68 -3.73 -6.95
CA LYS A 90 -14.74 -4.74 -7.20
C LYS A 90 -14.38 -5.74 -8.31
N THR A 91 -13.47 -5.39 -9.21
CA THR A 91 -13.14 -6.19 -10.40
C THR A 91 -11.76 -6.83 -10.34
N MET A 92 -10.93 -6.43 -9.37
CA MET A 92 -9.52 -6.84 -9.23
C MET A 92 -9.34 -8.37 -9.25
N GLY A 93 -10.13 -9.10 -8.47
CA GLY A 93 -10.05 -10.57 -8.48
C GLY A 93 -10.38 -11.19 -9.84
N ARG A 94 -11.36 -10.64 -10.57
CA ARG A 94 -11.70 -11.11 -11.92
C ARG A 94 -10.61 -10.77 -12.92
N GLU A 95 -10.02 -9.60 -12.81
CA GLU A 95 -8.94 -9.16 -13.69
C GLU A 95 -7.67 -10.01 -13.50
N ILE A 96 -7.29 -10.28 -12.24
CA ILE A 96 -6.19 -11.19 -11.92
C ILE A 96 -6.44 -12.58 -12.50
N ASN A 97 -7.64 -13.15 -12.29
CA ASN A 97 -7.98 -14.45 -12.82
C ASN A 97 -7.92 -14.46 -14.36
N ALA A 98 -8.46 -13.45 -15.04
CA ALA A 98 -8.43 -13.36 -16.49
C ALA A 98 -7.01 -13.22 -17.07
N ARG A 99 -6.09 -12.54 -16.36
CA ARG A 99 -4.68 -12.46 -16.74
C ARG A 99 -3.96 -13.80 -16.53
N LEU A 100 -4.25 -14.48 -15.43
CA LEU A 100 -3.73 -15.81 -15.15
C LEU A 100 -4.30 -16.87 -16.11
N ASP A 101 -5.56 -16.80 -16.48
CA ASP A 101 -6.15 -17.66 -17.51
C ASP A 101 -5.35 -17.58 -18.82
N ARG A 102 -5.07 -16.36 -19.29
CA ARG A 102 -4.24 -16.16 -20.50
C ARG A 102 -2.81 -16.68 -20.35
N ALA A 103 -2.20 -16.46 -19.19
CA ALA A 103 -0.84 -16.93 -18.91
C ALA A 103 -0.78 -18.47 -18.85
N THR A 104 -1.83 -19.10 -18.34
CA THR A 104 -1.87 -20.54 -18.13
C THR A 104 -2.39 -21.33 -19.34
N VAL A 105 -2.92 -20.69 -20.38
CA VAL A 105 -3.16 -21.33 -21.70
C VAL A 105 -1.86 -21.78 -22.34
N LEU A 106 -0.75 -21.13 -22.02
CA LEU A 106 0.58 -21.51 -22.48
C LEU A 106 1.06 -22.76 -21.75
N ASP A 107 1.90 -23.58 -22.42
CA ASP A 107 2.43 -24.81 -21.83
C ASP A 107 3.91 -24.65 -21.43
N GLY A 108 4.33 -25.43 -20.41
CA GLY A 108 5.71 -25.58 -20.01
C GLY A 108 6.40 -24.26 -19.57
N PRO A 109 7.65 -23.99 -20.07
CA PRO A 109 8.42 -22.83 -19.66
C PRO A 109 7.78 -21.48 -19.97
N LYS A 110 6.95 -21.42 -21.00
CA LYS A 110 6.23 -20.18 -21.40
C LYS A 110 5.17 -19.82 -20.38
N ALA A 111 4.43 -20.79 -19.85
CA ALA A 111 3.46 -20.57 -18.77
C ALA A 111 4.17 -20.09 -17.50
N TRP A 112 5.30 -20.72 -17.15
CA TRP A 112 6.11 -20.31 -15.99
C TRP A 112 6.57 -18.86 -16.13
N LEU A 113 7.15 -18.49 -17.30
CA LEU A 113 7.63 -17.13 -17.55
C LEU A 113 6.48 -16.11 -17.52
N ALA A 114 5.31 -16.45 -18.06
CA ALA A 114 4.13 -15.57 -18.06
C ALA A 114 3.62 -15.31 -16.64
N VAL A 115 3.53 -16.35 -15.77
CA VAL A 115 3.12 -16.20 -14.37
C VAL A 115 4.18 -15.47 -13.56
N PHE A 116 5.47 -15.74 -13.80
CA PHE A 116 6.60 -15.01 -13.20
C PHE A 116 6.53 -13.52 -13.54
N SER A 117 6.42 -13.19 -14.83
CA SER A 117 6.33 -11.79 -15.28
C SER A 117 5.10 -11.09 -14.73
N PHE A 118 3.95 -11.76 -14.72
CA PHE A 118 2.72 -11.24 -14.11
C PHE A 118 2.96 -10.86 -12.64
N THR A 119 3.53 -11.78 -11.85
CA THR A 119 3.79 -11.55 -10.43
C THR A 119 4.82 -10.45 -10.23
N LEU A 120 5.91 -10.48 -11.02
CA LEU A 120 6.96 -9.47 -10.96
C LEU A 120 6.41 -8.06 -11.23
N PHE A 121 5.60 -7.88 -12.27
CA PHE A 121 5.05 -6.57 -12.60
C PHE A 121 3.99 -6.10 -11.60
N MET A 122 3.11 -6.99 -11.15
CA MET A 122 2.06 -6.61 -10.20
C MET A 122 2.64 -6.25 -8.83
N VAL A 123 3.53 -7.08 -8.29
CA VAL A 123 4.18 -6.83 -6.99
C VAL A 123 5.23 -5.73 -7.10
N GLY A 124 5.97 -5.69 -8.21
CA GLY A 124 6.99 -4.68 -8.47
C GLY A 124 6.41 -3.27 -8.56
N ARG A 125 5.21 -3.13 -9.09
CA ARG A 125 4.50 -1.86 -9.11
C ARG A 125 4.28 -1.33 -7.68
N GLU A 126 3.73 -2.16 -6.79
CA GLU A 126 3.49 -1.77 -5.39
C GLU A 126 4.82 -1.46 -4.68
N GLY A 127 5.89 -2.20 -5.03
CA GLY A 127 7.22 -1.94 -4.50
C GLY A 127 7.83 -0.62 -4.98
N VAL A 128 7.60 -0.21 -6.22
CA VAL A 128 8.02 1.11 -6.74
C VAL A 128 7.22 2.22 -6.05
N GLU A 129 5.90 2.07 -5.90
CA GLU A 129 5.05 3.01 -5.19
C GLU A 129 5.52 3.17 -3.73
N THR A 130 5.79 2.06 -3.02
CA THR A 130 6.37 2.06 -1.67
C THR A 130 7.70 2.81 -1.62
N ALA A 131 8.64 2.49 -2.52
CA ALA A 131 9.98 3.07 -2.52
C ALA A 131 9.94 4.59 -2.76
N THR A 132 9.09 5.06 -3.68
CA THR A 132 8.96 6.49 -3.98
C THR A 132 8.31 7.27 -2.83
N MET A 133 7.26 6.70 -2.20
CA MET A 133 6.62 7.31 -1.03
C MET A 133 7.57 7.39 0.17
N ILE A 134 8.35 6.32 0.44
CA ILE A 134 9.33 6.32 1.52
C ILE A 134 10.46 7.30 1.23
N ALA A 135 10.91 7.40 -0.02
CA ALA A 135 11.95 8.33 -0.40
C ALA A 135 11.53 9.80 -0.19
N SER A 136 10.26 10.13 -0.42
CA SER A 136 9.74 11.48 -0.15
C SER A 136 9.73 11.84 1.34
N LEU A 137 9.73 10.85 2.23
CA LEU A 137 9.76 11.04 3.69
C LEU A 137 11.19 10.95 4.26
N ALA A 138 12.18 10.56 3.45
CA ALA A 138 13.53 10.29 3.94
C ALA A 138 14.32 11.55 4.34
N SER A 139 13.86 12.74 3.94
CA SER A 139 14.44 14.02 4.33
C SER A 139 14.18 14.37 5.80
N SER A 140 13.08 13.88 6.39
CA SER A 140 12.59 14.27 7.71
C SER A 140 12.76 13.21 8.82
N ALA A 141 13.25 11.99 8.51
CA ALA A 141 13.29 10.91 9.49
C ALA A 141 14.61 10.11 9.49
N GLU A 142 15.05 9.68 10.68
CA GLU A 142 16.18 8.75 10.80
C GLU A 142 15.90 7.42 10.10
N LEU A 143 16.82 7.01 9.22
CA LEU A 143 16.74 5.77 8.42
C LEU A 143 16.44 4.52 9.26
N GLY A 144 16.96 4.47 10.50
CA GLY A 144 16.70 3.35 11.42
C GLY A 144 15.24 3.20 11.79
N TYR A 145 14.57 4.29 12.17
CA TYR A 145 13.14 4.26 12.50
C TYR A 145 12.26 3.98 11.28
N MET A 146 12.68 4.41 10.10
CA MET A 146 11.98 4.11 8.86
C MET A 146 12.07 2.63 8.51
N ALA A 147 13.24 2.01 8.67
CA ALA A 147 13.43 0.58 8.42
C ALA A 147 12.57 -0.28 9.37
N TRP A 148 12.54 0.05 10.66
CA TRP A 148 11.68 -0.67 11.62
C TRP A 148 10.19 -0.50 11.30
N GLY A 149 9.75 0.71 10.94
CA GLY A 149 8.38 0.94 10.48
C GLY A 149 8.04 0.11 9.24
N GLY A 150 8.94 0.06 8.27
CA GLY A 150 8.79 -0.72 7.06
C GLY A 150 8.67 -2.22 7.32
N LEU A 151 9.57 -2.77 8.14
CA LEU A 151 9.53 -4.18 8.52
C LEU A 151 8.25 -4.54 9.30
N ALA A 152 7.84 -3.69 10.23
CA ALA A 152 6.61 -3.91 11.01
C ALA A 152 5.38 -3.87 10.10
N GLY A 153 5.26 -2.92 9.19
CA GLY A 153 4.16 -2.82 8.24
C GLY A 153 4.08 -4.02 7.31
N LEU A 154 5.21 -4.44 6.73
CA LEU A 154 5.25 -5.62 5.85
C LEU A 154 4.93 -6.91 6.62
N SER A 155 5.41 -7.05 7.86
CA SER A 155 5.11 -8.20 8.71
C SER A 155 3.62 -8.30 9.03
N LEU A 156 2.99 -7.17 9.35
CA LEU A 156 1.56 -7.09 9.61
C LEU A 156 0.75 -7.44 8.36
N ALA A 157 1.14 -6.92 7.20
CA ALA A 157 0.53 -7.25 5.91
C ALA A 157 0.64 -8.77 5.62
N ALA A 158 1.80 -9.37 5.86
CA ALA A 158 2.02 -10.80 5.66
C ALA A 158 1.16 -11.66 6.61
N LEU A 159 1.01 -11.26 7.87
CA LEU A 159 0.13 -11.94 8.83
C LEU A 159 -1.32 -11.91 8.37
N ILE A 160 -1.82 -10.76 7.94
CA ILE A 160 -3.20 -10.60 7.48
C ILE A 160 -3.45 -11.38 6.19
N ALA A 161 -2.57 -11.26 5.20
CA ALA A 161 -2.69 -11.99 3.95
C ALA A 161 -2.59 -13.52 4.17
N GLY A 162 -1.68 -13.98 5.04
CA GLY A 162 -1.55 -15.38 5.41
C GLY A 162 -2.77 -15.94 6.15
N ALA A 163 -3.32 -15.16 7.09
CA ALA A 163 -4.56 -15.51 7.76
C ALA A 163 -5.71 -15.64 6.76
N TRP A 164 -5.77 -14.77 5.77
CA TRP A 164 -6.79 -14.79 4.74
C TRP A 164 -6.72 -16.03 3.85
N VAL A 165 -5.53 -16.38 3.37
CA VAL A 165 -5.32 -17.62 2.61
C VAL A 165 -5.71 -18.86 3.43
N ARG A 166 -5.39 -18.86 4.72
CA ARG A 166 -5.61 -20.02 5.60
C ARG A 166 -7.08 -20.20 6.00
N TYR A 167 -7.79 -19.13 6.29
CA TYR A 167 -9.15 -19.20 6.84
C TYR A 167 -10.25 -19.10 5.77
N GLY A 168 -9.91 -18.84 4.49
CA GLY A 168 -10.79 -18.97 3.33
C GLY A 168 -12.09 -18.16 3.33
N ARG A 169 -12.27 -17.25 4.31
CA ARG A 169 -13.46 -16.42 4.41
C ARG A 169 -13.32 -15.21 3.50
N ALA A 170 -14.33 -14.98 2.68
CA ALA A 170 -14.39 -13.84 1.78
C ALA A 170 -14.39 -12.53 2.60
N VAL A 171 -13.21 -11.93 2.79
CA VAL A 171 -13.16 -10.53 3.20
C VAL A 171 -13.70 -9.71 2.04
N ASP A 172 -14.62 -8.79 2.34
CA ASP A 172 -15.12 -7.86 1.33
C ASP A 172 -14.00 -6.87 0.95
N LEU A 173 -13.21 -7.28 -0.06
CA LEU A 173 -12.14 -6.48 -0.64
C LEU A 173 -12.61 -5.08 -1.04
N GLY A 174 -13.83 -4.99 -1.59
CA GLY A 174 -14.37 -3.71 -2.01
C GLY A 174 -14.57 -2.75 -0.83
N ARG A 175 -15.00 -3.28 0.33
CA ARG A 175 -15.14 -2.50 1.57
C ARG A 175 -13.79 -2.11 2.14
N PHE A 176 -12.85 -3.06 2.19
CA PHE A 176 -11.48 -2.81 2.65
C PHE A 176 -10.81 -1.71 1.83
N PHE A 177 -10.77 -1.85 0.50
CA PHE A 177 -10.15 -0.85 -0.37
C PHE A 177 -10.83 0.52 -0.34
N ARG A 178 -12.15 0.57 -0.13
CA ARG A 178 -12.86 1.84 0.02
C ARG A 178 -12.46 2.56 1.30
N ILE A 179 -12.34 1.85 2.41
CA ILE A 179 -11.93 2.44 3.69
C ILE A 179 -10.49 2.94 3.59
N THR A 180 -9.56 2.09 3.12
CA THR A 180 -8.15 2.48 2.97
C THR A 180 -7.98 3.63 1.99
N ALA A 181 -8.77 3.70 0.91
CA ALA A 181 -8.75 4.81 -0.05
C ALA A 181 -9.06 6.17 0.60
N TRP A 182 -10.03 6.23 1.53
CA TRP A 182 -10.32 7.46 2.27
C TRP A 182 -9.13 7.94 3.10
N PHE A 183 -8.48 7.00 3.81
CA PHE A 183 -7.29 7.33 4.61
C PHE A 183 -6.11 7.77 3.75
N MET A 184 -5.92 7.12 2.60
CA MET A 184 -4.89 7.54 1.65
C MET A 184 -5.18 8.91 1.03
N GLY A 185 -6.45 9.26 0.84
CA GLY A 185 -6.83 10.60 0.44
C GLY A 185 -6.38 11.66 1.47
N ILE A 186 -6.57 11.39 2.77
CA ILE A 186 -6.09 12.26 3.85
C ILE A 186 -4.56 12.32 3.86
N PHE A 187 -3.88 11.18 3.67
CA PHE A 187 -2.41 11.14 3.56
C PHE A 187 -1.89 11.95 2.36
N ALA A 188 -2.59 11.90 1.21
CA ALA A 188 -2.23 12.73 0.06
C ALA A 188 -2.35 14.23 0.37
N VAL A 189 -3.36 14.64 1.15
CA VAL A 189 -3.48 16.03 1.62
C VAL A 189 -2.30 16.39 2.54
N GLN A 190 -1.89 15.49 3.43
CA GLN A 190 -0.71 15.70 4.29
C GLN A 190 0.58 15.88 3.47
N LEU A 191 0.76 15.08 2.40
CA LEU A 191 1.90 15.25 1.47
C LEU A 191 1.85 16.58 0.72
N LEU A 192 0.67 17.08 0.37
CA LEU A 192 0.52 18.41 -0.25
C LEU A 192 0.89 19.53 0.73
N ILE A 193 0.51 19.40 2.02
CA ILE A 193 0.90 20.35 3.07
C ILE A 193 2.42 20.31 3.26
N TYR A 194 3.04 19.12 3.30
CA TYR A 194 4.48 18.96 3.37
C TYR A 194 5.19 19.59 2.16
N ALA A 195 4.68 19.38 0.95
CA ALA A 195 5.22 20.01 -0.25
C ALA A 195 5.14 21.56 -0.19
N LEU A 196 4.02 22.09 0.30
CA LEU A 196 3.86 23.53 0.53
C LEU A 196 4.89 24.06 1.55
N HIS A 197 5.07 23.35 2.64
CA HIS A 197 6.05 23.67 3.68
C HIS A 197 7.47 23.80 3.11
N GLU A 198 7.92 22.80 2.35
CA GLU A 198 9.24 22.78 1.73
C GLU A 198 9.43 23.90 0.68
N PHE A 199 8.40 24.21 -0.12
CA PHE A 199 8.46 25.29 -1.08
C PHE A 199 8.50 26.67 -0.41
N THR A 200 7.80 26.84 0.71
CA THR A 200 7.81 28.09 1.47
C THR A 200 9.11 28.27 2.26
N GLU A 201 9.74 27.19 2.74
CA GLU A 201 11.09 27.23 3.31
C GLU A 201 12.12 27.81 2.32
N SER A 202 12.02 27.40 1.06
CA SER A 202 12.88 27.89 -0.02
C SER A 202 12.49 29.26 -0.58
N ALA A 203 11.48 29.91 -0.04
CA ALA A 203 10.92 31.17 -0.53
C ALA A 203 10.54 31.12 -2.05
N LEU A 204 10.11 29.95 -2.52
CA LEU A 204 9.92 29.69 -3.94
C LEU A 204 8.58 30.22 -4.47
N ILE A 205 7.60 30.45 -3.63
CA ILE A 205 6.24 30.81 -4.04
C ILE A 205 6.13 32.34 -4.12
N PRO A 206 6.00 32.92 -5.32
CA PRO A 206 5.87 34.37 -5.48
C PRO A 206 4.49 34.86 -5.04
N GLY A 207 4.42 36.05 -4.46
CA GLY A 207 3.16 36.71 -4.11
C GLY A 207 2.52 36.30 -2.78
N ILE A 208 3.17 35.45 -1.98
CA ILE A 208 2.74 35.09 -0.65
C ILE A 208 3.82 35.40 0.39
N ASP A 209 3.44 35.51 1.66
CA ASP A 209 4.39 35.57 2.78
C ASP A 209 4.90 34.15 3.09
N ASN A 210 6.02 33.77 2.47
CA ASN A 210 6.60 32.43 2.62
C ASN A 210 6.96 32.12 4.07
N ALA A 211 7.45 33.10 4.83
CA ALA A 211 7.83 32.88 6.23
C ALA A 211 6.61 32.57 7.12
N TRP A 212 5.51 33.26 6.88
CA TRP A 212 4.26 33.01 7.59
C TRP A 212 3.70 31.63 7.26
N TRP A 213 3.65 31.26 5.97
CA TRP A 213 3.14 29.96 5.52
C TRP A 213 4.02 28.81 6.02
N HIS A 214 5.34 28.97 6.00
CA HIS A 214 6.27 27.98 6.55
C HIS A 214 5.98 27.74 8.05
N ALA A 215 5.92 28.80 8.85
CA ALA A 215 5.59 28.66 10.28
C ALA A 215 4.17 28.08 10.52
N ALA A 216 3.19 28.46 9.71
CA ALA A 216 1.83 27.97 9.85
C ALA A 216 1.67 26.47 9.48
N THR A 217 2.51 25.95 8.61
CA THR A 217 2.47 24.54 8.16
C THR A 217 3.41 23.62 8.94
N GLU A 218 4.36 24.15 9.74
CA GLU A 218 5.39 23.37 10.45
C GLU A 218 4.81 22.22 11.28
N ASP A 219 3.80 22.50 12.12
CA ASP A 219 3.20 21.47 12.99
C ASP A 219 2.41 20.40 12.20
N LEU A 220 1.82 20.77 11.05
CA LEU A 220 1.10 19.85 10.16
C LEU A 220 2.04 19.06 9.24
N ALA A 221 3.23 19.59 8.94
CA ALA A 221 4.21 18.96 8.07
C ALA A 221 5.13 18.00 8.86
N GLU A 222 5.73 18.49 9.96
CA GLU A 222 6.78 17.77 10.72
C GLU A 222 6.50 17.67 12.21
N GLY A 223 5.53 18.42 12.74
CA GLY A 223 5.25 18.52 14.17
C GLY A 223 4.44 17.36 14.74
N THR A 224 3.99 17.57 15.99
CA THR A 224 3.21 16.59 16.74
C THR A 224 1.88 16.27 16.08
N THR A 225 1.23 17.27 15.47
CA THR A 225 -0.04 17.08 14.74
C THR A 225 0.14 16.18 13.53
N ALA A 226 1.25 16.32 12.77
CA ALA A 226 1.57 15.41 11.66
C ALA A 226 1.70 13.95 12.14
N GLN A 227 2.37 13.74 13.28
CA GLN A 227 2.54 12.42 13.87
C GLN A 227 1.20 11.81 14.35
N LEU A 228 0.34 12.62 14.98
CA LEU A 228 -0.98 12.18 15.44
C LEU A 228 -1.90 11.84 14.27
N ILE A 229 -1.90 12.63 13.20
CA ILE A 229 -2.66 12.32 11.97
C ILE A 229 -2.15 10.99 11.39
N SER A 230 -0.84 10.82 11.27
CA SER A 230 -0.24 9.58 10.76
C SER A 230 -0.59 8.36 11.62
N LEU A 231 -0.58 8.51 12.96
CA LEU A 231 -0.99 7.46 13.87
C LEU A 231 -2.48 7.14 13.72
N ALA A 232 -3.34 8.13 13.62
CA ALA A 232 -4.78 7.96 13.42
C ALA A 232 -5.09 7.24 12.11
N LEU A 233 -4.33 7.53 11.03
CA LEU A 233 -4.44 6.86 9.73
C LEU A 233 -4.13 5.35 9.79
N VAL A 234 -3.37 4.88 10.77
CA VAL A 234 -3.13 3.44 11.03
C VAL A 234 -4.18 2.85 11.95
N VAL A 235 -4.38 3.50 13.11
CA VAL A 235 -5.17 2.94 14.20
C VAL A 235 -6.66 2.88 13.84
N VAL A 236 -7.20 3.94 13.24
CA VAL A 236 -8.65 4.01 12.95
C VAL A 236 -9.12 2.96 11.95
N PRO A 237 -8.46 2.75 10.77
CA PRO A 237 -8.88 1.68 9.85
C PRO A 237 -8.72 0.29 10.45
N THR A 238 -7.61 0.07 11.17
CA THR A 238 -7.32 -1.24 11.78
C THR A 238 -8.33 -1.58 12.87
N ALA A 239 -8.65 -0.61 13.74
CA ALA A 239 -9.67 -0.76 14.78
C ALA A 239 -11.07 -0.96 14.17
N TRP A 240 -11.41 -0.19 13.13
CA TRP A 240 -12.67 -0.36 12.41
C TRP A 240 -12.81 -1.77 11.82
N LEU A 241 -11.79 -2.27 11.13
CA LEU A 241 -11.81 -3.61 10.56
C LEU A 241 -11.94 -4.69 11.64
N ALA A 242 -11.24 -4.53 12.77
CA ALA A 242 -11.33 -5.46 13.90
C ALA A 242 -12.74 -5.45 14.53
N ILE A 243 -13.33 -4.27 14.73
CA ILE A 243 -14.69 -4.12 15.28
C ILE A 243 -15.74 -4.66 14.30
N ALA A 244 -15.62 -4.36 13.01
CA ALA A 244 -16.54 -4.87 11.99
C ALA A 244 -16.50 -6.41 11.93
N HIS A 245 -15.29 -6.99 11.96
CA HIS A 245 -15.12 -8.43 12.00
C HIS A 245 -15.73 -9.07 13.26
N TRP A 246 -15.51 -8.47 14.43
CA TRP A 246 -16.07 -8.94 15.70
C TRP A 246 -17.60 -8.85 15.74
N HIS A 247 -18.17 -7.77 15.18
CA HIS A 247 -19.61 -7.58 15.08
C HIS A 247 -20.25 -8.64 14.16
N ASP A 248 -19.69 -8.86 12.98
CA ASP A 248 -20.19 -9.87 12.04
C ASP A 248 -20.17 -11.29 12.64
N HIS A 249 -19.16 -11.61 13.46
CA HIS A 249 -19.10 -12.89 14.16
C HIS A 249 -20.14 -13.06 15.27
N ARG A 250 -20.50 -12.00 15.98
CA ARG A 250 -21.51 -12.06 17.04
C ARG A 250 -22.94 -12.22 16.51
N PHE A 251 -23.23 -11.67 15.33
CA PHE A 251 -24.57 -11.70 14.76
C PHE A 251 -24.81 -12.86 13.78
N ALA A 252 -23.76 -13.45 13.20
CA ALA A 252 -23.86 -14.66 12.38
C ALA A 252 -24.26 -15.93 13.17
N GLY A 253 -24.25 -15.89 14.49
CA GLY A 253 -24.57 -17.02 15.39
C GLY A 253 -26.05 -17.09 15.85
N ARG A 254 -26.96 -16.24 15.37
CA ARG A 254 -28.39 -16.40 15.68
C ARG A 254 -29.07 -17.27 14.62
N PRO A 255 -29.56 -18.46 14.96
CA PRO A 255 -30.40 -19.22 14.06
C PRO A 255 -31.66 -18.38 13.76
N THR A 256 -31.94 -18.18 12.49
CA THR A 256 -33.30 -17.73 12.06
C THR A 256 -34.25 -18.85 12.48
N GLU A 257 -35.01 -18.63 13.55
CA GLU A 257 -36.19 -19.44 13.82
C GLU A 257 -37.11 -19.31 12.60
N VAL A 258 -37.17 -20.39 11.84
CA VAL A 258 -38.18 -20.57 10.79
C VAL A 258 -39.50 -20.66 11.52
N ILE A 259 -40.28 -19.59 11.51
CA ILE A 259 -41.70 -19.61 11.89
C ILE A 259 -42.39 -20.35 10.76
N GLU A 260 -42.57 -21.68 10.92
CA GLU A 260 -43.59 -22.42 10.19
C GLU A 260 -44.98 -21.94 10.66
N ARG A 261 -45.68 -21.33 9.76
CA ARG A 261 -47.15 -21.20 9.79
C ARG A 261 -47.69 -21.56 8.42
#